data_25883e8d49c31fc600528b62da5fa888
#
_entry.id   25883e8d49c31fc600528b62da5fa888
#
_cell.length_a   1.000
_cell.length_b   1.000
_cell.length_c   1.000
_cell.angle_alpha   90.00
_cell.angle_beta   90.00
_cell.angle_gamma   90.00
#
_symmetry.space_group_name_H-M   'P 1'
#
loop_
_entity.id
_entity.type
_entity.pdbx_description
1 polymer ?
#
loop_
_entity_poly.entity_id
_entity_poly.type
_entity_poly.pdbx_seq_one_letter_code
_entity_poly.pdbx_strand_id
1 'polypeptide(L)'
;MTERSRSGKTAWDKEKTRELFRRYKETGDPDAREQLVMSHMNLVRFLANKFKNRGEPLDDLLQVGYLGLLKAIDRFDPERGLEFTTFATPTILGEIKRHFRDKGWSVRVPRRLQELSAKVNQATDKLTNELQRSPKVEEIADYLGVTVDEVLEAMESSSAYTSVPIEAPGASDSD
;
A
#
# COMPACT_ATOMS: atom_id res chain seq x y z
N MET A 1 -34.04 -14.32 -1.07
CA MET A 1 -33.66 -15.56 -1.80
C MET A 1 -32.48 -15.25 -2.73
N THR A 2 -31.28 -15.03 -2.21
CA THR A 2 -30.05 -14.77 -3.03
C THR A 2 -28.73 -14.83 -2.22
N GLU A 3 -28.58 -15.73 -1.26
CA GLU A 3 -27.31 -15.91 -0.52
C GLU A 3 -26.55 -17.19 -0.81
N ARG A 4 -27.08 -18.07 -1.65
CA ARG A 4 -26.43 -19.36 -1.95
C ARG A 4 -25.38 -19.35 -3.07
N SER A 5 -25.19 -18.24 -3.80
CA SER A 5 -24.32 -18.22 -4.98
C SER A 5 -22.87 -17.76 -4.70
N ARG A 6 -22.58 -17.15 -3.55
CA ARG A 6 -21.23 -16.66 -3.23
C ARG A 6 -20.32 -17.67 -2.58
N SER A 7 -20.86 -18.63 -1.83
CA SER A 7 -20.07 -19.62 -1.10
C SER A 7 -19.49 -20.72 -2.01
N GLY A 8 -20.19 -21.10 -3.06
CA GLY A 8 -19.74 -22.14 -3.99
C GLY A 8 -18.57 -21.72 -4.89
N LYS A 9 -18.57 -20.46 -5.36
CA LYS A 9 -17.51 -19.92 -6.19
C LYS A 9 -16.18 -19.79 -5.43
N THR A 10 -16.22 -19.32 -4.19
CA THR A 10 -15.01 -19.12 -3.38
C THR A 10 -14.34 -20.41 -2.96
N ALA A 11 -15.09 -21.47 -2.68
CA ALA A 11 -14.53 -22.77 -2.33
C ALA A 11 -13.86 -23.45 -3.53
N TRP A 12 -14.50 -23.39 -4.70
CA TRP A 12 -13.96 -23.93 -5.94
C TRP A 12 -12.72 -23.17 -6.43
N ASP A 13 -12.71 -21.85 -6.29
CA ASP A 13 -11.54 -21.00 -6.60
C ASP A 13 -10.33 -21.31 -5.71
N LYS A 14 -10.55 -21.63 -4.44
CA LYS A 14 -9.49 -22.00 -3.50
C LYS A 14 -8.86 -23.35 -3.84
N GLU A 15 -9.67 -24.34 -4.18
CA GLU A 15 -9.18 -25.66 -4.54
C GLU A 15 -8.43 -25.66 -5.87
N LYS A 16 -8.95 -24.96 -6.87
CA LYS A 16 -8.26 -24.75 -8.15
C LYS A 16 -6.92 -24.03 -7.96
N THR A 17 -6.89 -23.01 -7.14
CA THR A 17 -5.65 -22.27 -6.82
C THR A 17 -4.61 -23.19 -6.16
N ARG A 18 -5.03 -24.04 -5.24
CA ARG A 18 -4.14 -25.02 -4.58
C ARG A 18 -3.59 -26.03 -5.58
N GLU A 19 -4.42 -26.53 -6.49
CA GLU A 19 -4.01 -27.46 -7.54
C GLU A 19 -3.00 -26.81 -8.50
N LEU A 20 -3.23 -25.56 -8.92
CA LEU A 20 -2.30 -24.81 -9.76
C LEU A 20 -0.94 -24.60 -9.06
N PHE A 21 -0.95 -24.29 -7.77
CA PHE A 21 0.29 -24.18 -7.00
C PHE A 21 1.02 -25.51 -6.90
N ARG A 22 0.32 -26.60 -6.67
CA ARG A 22 0.90 -27.95 -6.63
C ARG A 22 1.60 -28.27 -7.95
N ARG A 23 0.91 -28.11 -9.08
CA ARG A 23 1.48 -28.33 -10.41
C ARG A 23 2.71 -27.45 -10.65
N TYR A 24 2.59 -26.16 -10.35
CA TYR A 24 3.72 -25.25 -10.54
C TYR A 24 4.93 -25.59 -9.68
N LYS A 25 4.72 -25.95 -8.41
CA LYS A 25 5.83 -26.27 -7.49
C LYS A 25 6.48 -27.64 -7.78
N GLU A 26 5.71 -28.62 -8.22
CA GLU A 26 6.20 -29.97 -8.52
C GLU A 26 6.90 -30.04 -9.89
N THR A 27 6.37 -29.38 -10.89
CA THR A 27 6.82 -29.55 -12.28
C THR A 27 7.39 -28.28 -12.91
N GLY A 28 7.27 -27.11 -12.27
CA GLY A 28 7.63 -25.82 -12.86
C GLY A 28 6.74 -25.42 -14.03
N ASP A 29 5.53 -25.96 -14.12
CA ASP A 29 4.59 -25.76 -15.22
C ASP A 29 4.32 -24.26 -15.49
N PRO A 30 4.75 -23.71 -16.63
CA PRO A 30 4.57 -22.29 -16.94
C PRO A 30 3.09 -21.94 -17.15
N ASP A 31 2.25 -22.86 -17.63
CA ASP A 31 0.83 -22.62 -17.83
C ASP A 31 0.11 -22.49 -16.47
N ALA A 32 0.49 -23.31 -15.50
CA ALA A 32 -0.03 -23.20 -14.14
C ALA A 32 0.36 -21.85 -13.51
N ARG A 33 1.61 -21.40 -13.71
CA ARG A 33 2.10 -20.10 -13.25
C ARG A 33 1.31 -18.95 -13.90
N GLU A 34 1.09 -18.99 -15.20
CA GLU A 34 0.32 -17.97 -15.91
C GLU A 34 -1.14 -17.90 -15.41
N GLN A 35 -1.78 -19.05 -15.20
CA GLN A 35 -3.14 -19.10 -14.65
C GLN A 35 -3.22 -18.52 -13.23
N LEU A 36 -2.20 -18.74 -12.39
CA LEU A 36 -2.09 -18.14 -11.08
C LEU A 36 -1.98 -16.61 -11.17
N VAL A 37 -1.17 -16.10 -12.08
CA VAL A 37 -1.05 -14.65 -12.32
C VAL A 37 -2.40 -14.08 -12.78
N MET A 38 -2.99 -14.66 -13.80
CA MET A 38 -4.25 -14.17 -14.38
C MET A 38 -5.40 -14.15 -13.36
N SER A 39 -5.51 -15.17 -12.53
CA SER A 39 -6.56 -15.26 -11.51
C SER A 39 -6.43 -14.24 -10.37
N HIS A 40 -5.24 -13.68 -10.17
CA HIS A 40 -4.96 -12.72 -9.09
C HIS A 40 -4.68 -11.29 -9.57
N MET A 41 -4.85 -11.01 -10.86
CA MET A 41 -4.66 -9.65 -11.41
C MET A 41 -5.60 -8.63 -10.76
N ASN A 42 -6.82 -9.00 -10.43
CA ASN A 42 -7.79 -8.12 -9.78
C ASN A 42 -7.34 -7.71 -8.36
N LEU A 43 -6.63 -8.59 -7.65
CA LEU A 43 -6.03 -8.26 -6.36
C LEU A 43 -4.99 -7.15 -6.52
N VAL A 44 -4.13 -7.24 -7.54
CA VAL A 44 -3.13 -6.20 -7.83
C VAL A 44 -3.81 -4.87 -8.15
N ARG A 45 -4.82 -4.88 -9.01
CA ARG A 45 -5.58 -3.66 -9.35
C ARG A 45 -6.24 -3.05 -8.12
N PHE A 46 -6.85 -3.85 -7.28
CA PHE A 46 -7.46 -3.39 -6.03
C PHE A 46 -6.45 -2.73 -5.10
N LEU A 47 -5.28 -3.34 -4.93
CA LEU A 47 -4.24 -2.81 -4.06
C LEU A 47 -3.58 -1.55 -4.65
N ALA A 48 -3.28 -1.54 -5.95
CA ALA A 48 -2.69 -0.38 -6.62
C ALA A 48 -3.62 0.84 -6.59
N ASN A 49 -4.93 0.64 -6.75
CA ASN A 49 -5.92 1.72 -6.69
C ASN A 49 -5.94 2.45 -5.33
N LYS A 50 -5.53 1.82 -4.24
CA LYS A 50 -5.41 2.48 -2.93
C LYS A 50 -4.34 3.57 -2.91
N PHE A 51 -3.39 3.53 -3.84
CA PHE A 51 -2.31 4.49 -3.98
C PHE A 51 -2.50 5.44 -5.17
N LYS A 52 -3.64 5.37 -5.83
CA LYS A 52 -4.01 6.30 -6.89
C LYS A 52 -3.96 7.74 -6.40
N ASN A 53 -3.54 8.66 -7.27
CA ASN A 53 -3.46 10.11 -6.99
C ASN A 53 -2.43 10.49 -5.89
N ARG A 54 -1.41 9.67 -5.67
CA ARG A 54 -0.31 9.96 -4.74
C ARG A 54 0.99 10.35 -5.43
N GLY A 55 0.92 10.89 -6.66
CA GLY A 55 2.07 11.38 -7.39
C GLY A 55 2.73 10.39 -8.35
N GLU A 56 2.27 9.13 -8.37
CA GLU A 56 2.75 8.12 -9.31
C GLU A 56 1.64 7.70 -10.28
N PRO A 57 1.97 7.46 -11.56
CA PRO A 57 1.01 6.95 -12.54
C PRO A 57 0.48 5.58 -12.11
N LEU A 58 -0.84 5.37 -12.28
CA LEU A 58 -1.47 4.08 -11.95
C LEU A 58 -0.85 2.91 -12.70
N ASP A 59 -0.47 3.11 -13.96
CA ASP A 59 0.17 2.07 -14.78
C ASP A 59 1.51 1.61 -14.19
N ASP A 60 2.32 2.53 -13.65
CA ASP A 60 3.56 2.19 -12.96
C ASP A 60 3.28 1.42 -11.67
N LEU A 61 2.26 1.82 -10.91
CA LEU A 61 1.85 1.12 -9.69
C LEU A 61 1.35 -0.30 -10.01
N LEU A 62 0.62 -0.48 -11.12
CA LEU A 62 0.18 -1.79 -11.58
C LEU A 62 1.37 -2.69 -11.95
N GLN A 63 2.35 -2.17 -12.70
CA GLN A 63 3.55 -2.93 -13.07
C GLN A 63 4.32 -3.39 -11.84
N VAL A 64 4.54 -2.51 -10.88
CA VAL A 64 5.21 -2.84 -9.61
C VAL A 64 4.40 -3.84 -8.79
N GLY A 65 3.08 -3.68 -8.75
CA GLY A 65 2.17 -4.63 -8.11
C GLY A 65 2.21 -6.01 -8.75
N TYR A 66 2.31 -6.10 -10.07
CA TYR A 66 2.48 -7.38 -10.78
C TYR A 66 3.82 -8.05 -10.47
N LEU A 67 4.90 -7.29 -10.37
CA LEU A 67 6.19 -7.83 -9.90
C LEU A 67 6.07 -8.41 -8.48
N GLY A 68 5.36 -7.73 -7.60
CA GLY A 68 5.04 -8.21 -6.26
C GLY A 68 4.23 -9.51 -6.28
N LEU A 69 3.24 -9.60 -7.18
CA LEU A 69 2.45 -10.83 -7.38
C LEU A 69 3.32 -12.00 -7.86
N LEU A 70 4.20 -11.79 -8.84
CA LEU A 70 5.12 -12.81 -9.33
C LEU A 70 6.05 -13.31 -8.22
N LYS A 71 6.63 -12.41 -7.43
CA LYS A 71 7.44 -12.78 -6.26
C LYS A 71 6.64 -13.58 -5.22
N ALA A 72 5.40 -13.22 -4.99
CA ALA A 72 4.52 -13.93 -4.07
C ALA A 72 4.22 -15.35 -4.57
N ILE A 73 3.93 -15.53 -5.86
CA ILE A 73 3.70 -16.85 -6.46
C ILE A 73 4.95 -17.73 -6.34
N ASP A 74 6.12 -17.18 -6.63
CA ASP A 74 7.37 -17.93 -6.59
C ASP A 74 7.78 -18.36 -5.17
N ARG A 75 7.43 -17.56 -4.16
CA ARG A 75 7.80 -17.81 -2.75
C ARG A 75 6.73 -18.52 -1.92
N PHE A 76 5.49 -18.56 -2.39
CA PHE A 76 4.39 -19.16 -1.66
C PHE A 76 4.58 -20.65 -1.48
N ASP A 77 4.34 -21.14 -0.26
CA ASP A 77 4.34 -22.54 0.09
C ASP A 77 2.87 -22.97 0.40
N PRO A 78 2.24 -23.74 -0.48
CA PRO A 78 0.85 -24.17 -0.30
C PRO A 78 0.64 -25.13 0.88
N GLU A 79 1.71 -25.75 1.38
CA GLU A 79 1.66 -26.70 2.50
C GLU A 79 1.54 -26.02 3.88
N ARG A 80 1.79 -24.71 3.96
CA ARG A 80 1.71 -23.99 5.24
C ARG A 80 0.30 -23.67 5.74
N GLY A 81 -0.73 -24.04 5.00
CA GLY A 81 -2.13 -23.86 5.41
C GLY A 81 -2.63 -22.40 5.35
N LEU A 82 -1.83 -21.47 4.83
CA LEU A 82 -2.19 -20.08 4.64
C LEU A 82 -2.81 -19.88 3.26
N GLU A 83 -3.83 -19.02 3.16
CA GLU A 83 -4.37 -18.63 1.86
C GLU A 83 -3.39 -17.77 1.07
N PHE A 84 -3.30 -18.00 -0.25
CA PHE A 84 -2.38 -17.25 -1.09
C PHE A 84 -2.62 -15.74 -1.05
N THR A 85 -3.88 -15.28 -1.08
CA THR A 85 -4.23 -13.86 -1.01
C THR A 85 -3.72 -13.19 0.26
N THR A 86 -3.76 -13.90 1.39
CA THR A 86 -3.24 -13.42 2.68
C THR A 86 -1.72 -13.28 2.64
N PHE A 87 -1.03 -14.20 1.99
CA PHE A 87 0.42 -14.14 1.80
C PHE A 87 0.83 -13.07 0.76
N ALA A 88 0.11 -12.97 -0.36
CA ALA A 88 0.46 -12.11 -1.48
C ALA A 88 0.23 -10.62 -1.17
N THR A 89 -0.81 -10.28 -0.42
CA THR A 89 -1.19 -8.89 -0.13
C THR A 89 -0.04 -8.07 0.47
N PRO A 90 0.65 -8.48 1.55
CA PRO A 90 1.77 -7.73 2.10
C PRO A 90 2.97 -7.68 1.14
N THR A 91 3.19 -8.71 0.34
CA THR A 91 4.27 -8.73 -0.66
C THR A 91 4.03 -7.73 -1.77
N ILE A 92 2.81 -7.67 -2.31
CA ILE A 92 2.41 -6.69 -3.34
C ILE A 92 2.48 -5.26 -2.79
N LEU A 93 1.90 -5.03 -1.60
CA LEU A 93 1.95 -3.72 -0.94
C LEU A 93 3.38 -3.28 -0.63
N GLY A 94 4.24 -4.21 -0.23
CA GLY A 94 5.66 -3.95 0.02
C GLY A 94 6.39 -3.44 -1.22
N GLU A 95 6.15 -4.03 -2.39
CA GLU A 95 6.75 -3.57 -3.66
C GLU A 95 6.21 -2.19 -4.07
N ILE A 96 4.91 -1.94 -3.92
CA ILE A 96 4.31 -0.62 -4.22
C ILE A 96 4.90 0.44 -3.29
N LYS A 97 4.98 0.19 -1.99
CA LYS A 97 5.57 1.13 -1.02
C LYS A 97 7.06 1.36 -1.28
N ARG A 98 7.80 0.32 -1.66
CA ARG A 98 9.20 0.45 -2.07
C ARG A 98 9.35 1.35 -3.28
N HIS A 99 8.49 1.21 -4.29
CA HIS A 99 8.47 2.07 -5.47
C HIS A 99 8.28 3.55 -5.08
N PHE A 100 7.33 3.86 -4.20
CA PHE A 100 7.14 5.22 -3.68
C PHE A 100 8.37 5.73 -2.94
N ARG A 101 9.01 4.90 -2.12
CA ARG A 101 10.23 5.26 -1.41
C ARG A 101 11.36 5.58 -2.37
N ASP A 102 11.58 4.72 -3.37
CA ASP A 102 12.67 4.87 -4.33
C ASP A 102 12.43 6.06 -5.27
N LYS A 103 11.16 6.37 -5.61
CA LYS A 103 10.75 7.56 -6.38
C LYS A 103 10.63 8.82 -5.53
N GLY A 104 10.27 8.70 -4.26
CA GLY A 104 10.17 9.83 -3.32
C GLY A 104 11.48 10.61 -3.15
N TRP A 105 12.61 9.99 -3.46
CA TRP A 105 13.91 10.66 -3.57
C TRP A 105 14.00 11.54 -4.83
N SER A 106 13.13 11.34 -5.82
CA SER A 106 13.05 12.12 -7.07
C SER A 106 12.04 13.26 -6.99
N VAL A 107 11.05 13.18 -6.13
CA VAL A 107 10.09 14.27 -5.89
C VAL A 107 10.72 15.22 -4.87
N ARG A 108 11.51 16.16 -5.38
CA ARG A 108 11.96 17.30 -4.62
C ARG A 108 10.74 18.14 -4.29
N VAL A 109 10.14 17.90 -3.12
CA VAL A 109 9.07 18.76 -2.61
C VAL A 109 9.63 20.19 -2.60
N PRO A 110 8.99 21.16 -3.24
CA PRO A 110 9.44 22.52 -3.24
C PRO A 110 9.70 22.99 -1.80
N ARG A 111 10.83 23.65 -1.58
CA ARG A 111 11.26 24.10 -0.24
C ARG A 111 10.15 24.88 0.48
N ARG A 112 9.39 25.68 -0.28
CA ARG A 112 8.20 26.38 0.22
C ARG A 112 7.17 25.46 0.86
N LEU A 113 6.92 24.31 0.24
CA LEU A 113 5.93 23.33 0.72
C LEU A 113 6.42 22.59 1.97
N GLN A 114 7.73 22.31 2.05
CA GLN A 114 8.35 21.74 3.26
C GLN A 114 8.25 22.70 4.44
N GLU A 115 8.55 23.99 4.21
CA GLU A 115 8.47 25.04 5.23
C GLU A 115 7.01 25.25 5.68
N LEU A 116 6.06 25.23 4.74
CA LEU A 116 4.64 25.35 5.06
C LEU A 116 4.14 24.13 5.85
N SER A 117 4.56 22.92 5.49
CA SER A 117 4.21 21.69 6.21
C SER A 117 4.68 21.72 7.68
N ALA A 118 5.90 22.21 7.91
CA ALA A 118 6.42 22.39 9.27
C ALA A 118 5.60 23.42 10.06
N LYS A 119 5.22 24.54 9.44
CA LYS A 119 4.36 25.56 10.06
C LYS A 119 2.95 25.05 10.35
N VAL A 120 2.35 24.24 9.46
CA VAL A 120 1.05 23.63 9.66
C VAL A 120 1.08 22.70 10.87
N ASN A 121 2.11 21.87 11.03
CA ASN A 121 2.25 20.98 12.19
C ASN A 121 2.38 21.79 13.49
N GLN A 122 3.21 22.81 13.53
CA GLN A 122 3.37 23.69 14.70
C GLN A 122 2.07 24.44 15.05
N ALA A 123 1.36 24.94 14.04
CA ALA A 123 0.09 25.61 14.23
C ALA A 123 -0.99 24.65 14.76
N THR A 124 -1.02 23.42 14.25
CA THR A 124 -1.94 22.38 14.70
C THR A 124 -1.70 22.05 16.18
N ASP A 125 -0.45 21.85 16.60
CA ASP A 125 -0.12 21.57 18.00
C ASP A 125 -0.52 22.74 18.92
N LYS A 126 -0.21 23.96 18.51
CA LYS A 126 -0.53 25.15 19.28
C LYS A 126 -2.03 25.35 19.42
N LEU A 127 -2.77 25.31 18.30
CA LEU A 127 -4.23 25.44 18.30
C LEU A 127 -4.91 24.31 19.05
N THR A 128 -4.40 23.09 19.01
CA THR A 128 -4.91 21.96 19.80
C THR A 128 -4.82 22.26 21.29
N ASN A 129 -3.70 22.82 21.74
CA ASN A 129 -3.51 23.20 23.14
C ASN A 129 -4.39 24.37 23.55
N GLU A 130 -4.58 25.38 22.70
CA GLU A 130 -5.41 26.55 22.98
C GLU A 130 -6.92 26.21 22.96
N LEU A 131 -7.37 25.43 21.97
CA LEU A 131 -8.78 25.11 21.76
C LEU A 131 -9.25 23.89 22.57
N GLN A 132 -8.32 23.12 23.13
CA GLN A 132 -8.57 21.83 23.81
C GLN A 132 -9.33 20.83 22.93
N ARG A 133 -9.18 20.93 21.61
CA ARG A 133 -9.68 20.04 20.57
C ARG A 133 -8.82 20.15 19.31
N SER A 134 -8.95 19.19 18.42
CA SER A 134 -8.29 19.30 17.09
C SER A 134 -8.82 20.51 16.31
N PRO A 135 -7.94 21.38 15.79
CA PRO A 135 -8.35 22.51 14.97
C PRO A 135 -8.91 22.07 13.62
N LYS A 136 -9.80 22.85 13.06
CA LYS A 136 -10.27 22.69 11.69
C LYS A 136 -9.23 23.24 10.72
N VAL A 137 -9.29 22.78 9.47
CA VAL A 137 -8.35 23.25 8.42
C VAL A 137 -8.46 24.76 8.20
N GLU A 138 -9.67 25.30 8.27
CA GLU A 138 -9.93 26.73 8.15
C GLU A 138 -9.26 27.55 9.28
N GLU A 139 -9.30 27.01 10.51
CA GLU A 139 -8.67 27.66 11.68
C GLU A 139 -7.13 27.68 11.55
N ILE A 140 -6.55 26.63 10.96
CA ILE A 140 -5.12 26.58 10.68
C ILE A 140 -4.76 27.56 9.57
N ALA A 141 -5.56 27.61 8.50
CA ALA A 141 -5.38 28.54 7.38
C ALA A 141 -5.43 29.99 7.84
N ASP A 142 -6.42 30.37 8.65
CA ASP A 142 -6.56 31.71 9.23
C ASP A 142 -5.38 32.06 10.16
N TYR A 143 -4.96 31.12 10.99
CA TYR A 143 -3.82 31.32 11.89
C TYR A 143 -2.50 31.56 11.16
N LEU A 144 -2.27 30.86 10.05
CA LEU A 144 -1.04 30.98 9.26
C LEU A 144 -1.11 32.07 8.18
N GLY A 145 -2.31 32.62 7.90
CA GLY A 145 -2.51 33.60 6.84
C GLY A 145 -2.32 33.01 5.43
N VAL A 146 -2.71 31.76 5.24
CA VAL A 146 -2.64 31.02 3.97
C VAL A 146 -4.03 30.52 3.57
N THR A 147 -4.17 30.02 2.35
CA THR A 147 -5.44 29.45 1.88
C THR A 147 -5.66 28.03 2.44
N VAL A 148 -6.92 27.60 2.48
CA VAL A 148 -7.28 26.22 2.86
C VAL A 148 -6.60 25.22 1.94
N ASP A 149 -6.56 25.48 0.63
CA ASP A 149 -5.91 24.61 -0.36
C ASP A 149 -4.40 24.44 -0.07
N GLU A 150 -3.71 25.52 0.29
CA GLU A 150 -2.29 25.47 0.69
C GLU A 150 -2.07 24.63 1.95
N VAL A 151 -2.98 24.70 2.93
CA VAL A 151 -2.91 23.87 4.13
C VAL A 151 -3.12 22.39 3.77
N LEU A 152 -4.12 22.07 2.95
CA LEU A 152 -4.38 20.70 2.50
C LEU A 152 -3.19 20.13 1.73
N GLU A 153 -2.63 20.89 0.80
CA GLU A 153 -1.45 20.47 0.03
C GLU A 153 -0.24 20.22 0.94
N ALA A 154 -0.04 21.05 1.95
CA ALA A 154 1.02 20.88 2.93
C ALA A 154 0.79 19.65 3.82
N MET A 155 -0.44 19.33 4.20
CA MET A 155 -0.79 18.13 4.96
C MET A 155 -0.61 16.86 4.14
N GLU A 156 -0.99 16.85 2.86
CA GLU A 156 -0.78 15.73 1.96
C GLU A 156 0.71 15.44 1.74
N SER A 157 1.52 16.49 1.55
CA SER A 157 2.96 16.33 1.40
C SER A 157 3.62 15.81 2.68
N SER A 158 3.14 16.20 3.85
CA SER A 158 3.61 15.71 5.16
C SER A 158 3.29 14.23 5.37
N SER A 159 2.08 13.79 5.02
CA SER A 159 1.68 12.38 5.15
C SER A 159 2.41 11.47 4.19
N ALA A 160 2.85 11.97 3.03
CA ALA A 160 3.73 11.23 2.11
C ALA A 160 5.15 11.05 2.68
N TYR A 161 5.58 11.91 3.60
CA TYR A 161 6.89 11.86 4.28
C TYR A 161 6.87 11.17 5.64
N THR A 162 5.73 10.93 6.24
CA THR A 162 5.65 10.14 7.44
C THR A 162 5.75 8.66 7.03
N SER A 163 6.97 8.27 6.69
CA SER A 163 7.35 6.88 6.68
C SER A 163 7.05 6.34 8.07
N VAL A 164 6.07 5.49 8.20
CA VAL A 164 5.96 4.64 9.37
C VAL A 164 7.28 3.89 9.46
N PRO A 165 8.09 4.06 10.51
CA PRO A 165 9.28 3.26 10.66
C PRO A 165 8.83 1.81 10.64
N ILE A 166 9.27 1.05 9.65
CA ILE A 166 9.20 -0.40 9.69
C ILE A 166 10.17 -0.76 10.81
N GLU A 167 9.66 -1.13 11.98
CA GLU A 167 10.48 -1.79 12.98
C GLU A 167 11.18 -2.94 12.30
N ALA A 168 12.49 -2.83 12.15
CA ALA A 168 13.30 -3.96 11.80
C ALA A 168 13.02 -5.04 12.84
N PRO A 169 12.69 -6.28 12.43
CA PRO A 169 12.61 -7.38 13.40
C PRO A 169 13.92 -7.42 14.15
N GLY A 170 13.84 -7.26 15.45
CA GLY A 170 14.98 -7.14 16.34
C GLY A 170 15.95 -8.29 16.10
N ALA A 171 17.18 -7.93 15.82
CA ALA A 171 18.30 -8.83 16.02
C ALA A 171 18.29 -9.19 17.51
N SER A 172 17.76 -10.34 17.84
CA SER A 172 18.04 -10.96 19.13
C SER A 172 19.47 -11.47 19.06
N ASP A 173 20.40 -10.65 19.49
CA ASP A 173 21.67 -11.15 19.96
C ASP A 173 21.38 -12.05 21.17
N SER A 174 21.58 -13.30 20.97
CA SER A 174 21.74 -14.25 22.05
C SER A 174 23.22 -14.55 22.18
N ASP A 175 23.73 -14.11 23.26
CA ASP A 175 24.96 -14.59 23.88
C ASP A 175 24.87 -16.11 24.17
#